data_41a9b02aa386268700b869d69c263249
#
_entry.id   41a9b02aa386268700b869d69c263249
#
_cell.length_a   1.000
_cell.length_b   1.000
_cell.length_c   1.000
_cell.angle_alpha   90.00
_cell.angle_beta   90.00
_cell.angle_gamma   90.00
#
_symmetry.space_group_name_H-M   'P 1'
#
loop_
_entity.id
_entity.type
_entity.pdbx_description
1 polymer ?
#
loop_
_entity_poly.entity_id
_entity_poly.type
_entity_poly.pdbx_seq_one_letter_code
_entity_poly.pdbx_strand_id
1 'polypeptide(L)'
;VEKDLLGIIENSKKGHDYAARVFVIKKTGATPLSNRAINYVFSSNNIIDQNWPSPYTKKSIDYVLSTTIDKTNTWVTVKANVKEDFMKLHGLDVDNISGVAIMTDTDNSKLKAISYYQNIYFSDK
;
A
#
# COMPACT_ATOMS: atom_id res chain seq x y z
N VAL A 1 -6.10 9.58 7.67
CA VAL A 1 -4.80 10.25 7.83
C VAL A 1 -5.01 11.62 8.46
N GLU A 2 -4.39 11.85 9.58
CA GLU A 2 -4.41 13.14 10.26
C GLU A 2 -3.32 14.06 9.72
N LYS A 3 -2.13 13.51 9.47
CA LYS A 3 -1.00 14.24 8.92
C LYS A 3 -0.35 13.44 7.80
N ASP A 4 -0.21 14.06 6.64
CA ASP A 4 0.34 13.44 5.44
C ASP A 4 1.77 13.90 5.11
N LEU A 5 2.30 13.44 3.98
CA LEU A 5 3.70 13.61 3.58
C LEU A 5 3.79 14.31 2.22
N LEU A 6 3.28 15.53 2.14
CA LEU A 6 3.33 16.31 0.89
C LEU A 6 4.76 16.63 0.46
N GLY A 7 4.99 16.66 -0.85
CA GLY A 7 6.23 17.10 -1.45
C GLY A 7 7.31 16.04 -1.60
N ILE A 8 7.06 14.79 -1.24
CA ILE A 8 8.03 13.70 -1.43
C ILE A 8 7.78 12.97 -2.77
N ILE A 9 8.81 12.32 -3.29
CA ILE A 9 8.70 11.49 -4.50
C ILE A 9 8.55 10.04 -4.07
N GLU A 10 7.30 9.58 -3.97
CA GLU A 10 6.95 8.31 -3.34
C GLU A 10 7.45 7.07 -4.08
N ASN A 11 7.67 7.16 -5.39
CA ASN A 11 8.22 6.06 -6.17
C ASN A 11 9.75 6.01 -6.20
N SER A 12 10.41 6.71 -5.31
CA SER A 12 11.86 6.70 -5.14
C SER A 12 12.24 6.18 -3.74
N LYS A 13 13.48 5.71 -3.57
CA LYS A 13 13.94 5.22 -2.26
C LYS A 13 13.92 6.30 -1.18
N LYS A 14 14.24 7.56 -1.52
CA LYS A 14 14.24 8.67 -0.56
C LYS A 14 12.84 9.10 -0.13
N GLY A 15 11.85 8.89 -0.96
CA GLY A 15 10.47 9.29 -0.69
C GLY A 15 9.52 8.12 -0.55
N HIS A 16 10.00 6.89 -0.37
CA HIS A 16 9.16 5.70 -0.23
C HIS A 16 8.56 5.61 1.17
N ASP A 17 7.85 6.64 1.54
CA ASP A 17 7.13 6.76 2.81
C ASP A 17 5.65 7.05 2.53
N TYR A 18 4.79 6.46 3.32
CA TYR A 18 3.35 6.65 3.19
C TYR A 18 2.73 6.87 4.56
N ALA A 19 1.83 7.83 4.66
CA ALA A 19 1.14 8.12 5.91
C ALA A 19 0.28 6.93 6.36
N ALA A 20 -0.29 6.20 5.41
CA ALA A 20 -1.05 5.00 5.70
C ALA A 20 -0.85 3.97 4.60
N ARG A 21 -0.66 2.72 4.95
CA ARG A 21 -0.57 1.63 3.99
C ARG A 21 -0.96 0.28 4.59
N VAL A 22 -1.46 -0.58 3.71
CA VAL A 22 -1.82 -1.96 4.04
C VAL A 22 -1.10 -2.87 3.05
N PHE A 23 -0.23 -3.72 3.56
CA PHE A 23 0.42 -4.77 2.77
C PHE A 23 -0.46 -6.01 2.74
N VAL A 24 -0.66 -6.57 1.57
CA VAL A 24 -1.26 -7.90 1.39
C VAL A 24 -0.21 -8.80 0.78
N ILE A 25 0.12 -9.89 1.45
CA ILE A 25 1.25 -10.74 1.12
C ILE A 25 0.76 -12.13 0.72
N LYS A 26 1.31 -12.65 -0.38
CA LYS A 26 1.09 -14.02 -0.85
C LYS A 26 2.42 -14.75 -0.95
N LYS A 27 2.52 -15.87 -0.25
CA LYS A 27 3.63 -16.80 -0.39
C LYS A 27 3.43 -17.63 -1.66
N THR A 28 4.43 -17.63 -2.55
CA THR A 28 4.36 -18.35 -3.82
C THR A 28 5.34 -19.53 -3.89
N GLY A 29 6.11 -19.77 -2.83
CA GLY A 29 7.08 -20.86 -2.76
C GLY A 29 7.56 -21.11 -1.34
N ALA A 30 8.60 -21.94 -1.21
CA ALA A 30 9.10 -22.41 0.09
C ALA A 30 9.97 -21.39 0.83
N THR A 31 10.41 -20.30 0.17
CA THR A 31 11.29 -19.30 0.77
C THR A 31 10.64 -17.92 0.80
N PRO A 32 11.04 -17.05 1.73
CA PRO A 32 10.55 -15.65 1.74
C PRO A 32 10.87 -14.88 0.46
N LEU A 33 11.91 -15.29 -0.29
CA LEU A 33 12.29 -14.67 -1.56
C LEU A 33 11.24 -14.84 -2.66
N SER A 34 10.34 -15.82 -2.53
CA SER A 34 9.26 -16.05 -3.49
C SER A 34 7.97 -15.30 -3.15
N ASN A 35 7.92 -14.60 -2.03
CA ASN A 35 6.73 -13.86 -1.65
C ASN A 35 6.44 -12.72 -2.63
N ARG A 36 5.16 -12.45 -2.84
CA ARG A 36 4.67 -11.30 -3.61
C ARG A 36 3.75 -10.47 -2.75
N ALA A 37 3.79 -9.17 -2.90
CA ALA A 37 2.98 -8.26 -2.10
C ALA A 37 2.37 -7.15 -2.95
N ILE A 38 1.21 -6.67 -2.51
CA ILE A 38 0.66 -5.41 -2.94
C ILE A 38 0.63 -4.51 -1.72
N ASN A 39 1.24 -3.36 -1.85
CA ASN A 39 1.25 -2.32 -0.83
C ASN A 39 0.18 -1.29 -1.22
N TYR A 40 -0.99 -1.43 -0.64
CA TYR A 40 -2.08 -0.47 -0.84
C TYR A 40 -1.78 0.77 -0.01
N VAL A 41 -1.60 1.90 -0.67
CA VAL A 41 -1.12 3.11 -0.02
C VAL A 41 -2.14 4.24 -0.07
N PHE A 42 -2.12 5.09 0.96
CA PHE A 42 -2.72 6.42 0.91
C PHE A 42 -1.61 7.38 0.53
N SER A 43 -1.65 7.80 -0.74
CA SER A 43 -0.62 8.66 -1.29
C SER A 43 -0.86 10.12 -0.90
N SER A 44 0.21 10.81 -0.53
CA SER A 44 0.16 12.25 -0.27
C SER A 44 0.41 13.08 -1.54
N ASN A 45 0.91 12.45 -2.61
CA ASN A 45 1.41 13.17 -3.79
C ASN A 45 0.93 12.61 -5.12
N ASN A 46 0.26 11.47 -5.14
CA ASN A 46 -0.16 10.78 -6.36
C ASN A 46 -1.66 10.53 -6.36
N ILE A 47 -2.19 10.08 -7.49
CA ILE A 47 -3.63 9.90 -7.68
C ILE A 47 -4.02 8.42 -7.63
N ILE A 48 -5.29 8.17 -7.34
CA ILE A 48 -5.86 6.82 -7.24
C ILE A 48 -5.60 6.02 -8.53
N ASP A 49 -5.36 4.72 -8.36
CA ASP A 49 -5.05 3.73 -9.37
C ASP A 49 -3.63 3.81 -9.95
N GLN A 50 -2.84 4.83 -9.65
CA GLN A 50 -1.43 4.81 -9.99
C GLN A 50 -0.73 3.69 -9.23
N ASN A 51 0.22 3.02 -9.89
CA ASN A 51 0.98 1.94 -9.28
C ASN A 51 2.37 1.88 -9.90
N TRP A 52 3.31 1.33 -9.14
CA TRP A 52 4.70 1.16 -9.55
C TRP A 52 5.35 0.08 -8.71
N PRO A 53 6.39 -0.61 -9.23
CA PRO A 53 7.17 -1.51 -8.41
C PRO A 53 7.82 -0.76 -7.26
N SER A 54 7.91 -1.41 -6.11
CA SER A 54 8.67 -0.84 -4.99
C SER A 54 10.09 -0.51 -5.44
N PRO A 55 10.65 0.64 -5.04
CA PRO A 55 12.04 0.95 -5.36
C PRO A 55 13.06 0.00 -4.71
N TYR A 56 12.61 -0.84 -3.78
CA TYR A 56 13.45 -1.84 -3.11
C TYR A 56 13.36 -3.22 -3.75
N THR A 57 12.21 -3.59 -4.34
CA THR A 57 12.02 -4.89 -4.99
C THR A 57 10.80 -4.88 -5.92
N LYS A 58 10.92 -5.53 -7.07
CA LYS A 58 9.80 -5.73 -8.00
C LYS A 58 8.77 -6.75 -7.49
N LYS A 59 9.08 -7.48 -6.42
CA LYS A 59 8.17 -8.45 -5.80
C LYS A 59 7.06 -7.80 -5.00
N SER A 60 7.18 -6.51 -4.71
CA SER A 60 6.15 -5.69 -4.08
C SER A 60 5.78 -4.56 -5.04
N ILE A 61 4.49 -4.34 -5.19
CA ILE A 61 3.97 -3.25 -6.03
C ILE A 61 3.19 -2.31 -5.14
N ASP A 62 3.52 -1.02 -5.21
CA ASP A 62 2.78 0.03 -4.54
C ASP A 62 1.59 0.42 -5.41
N TYR A 63 0.42 0.43 -4.83
CA TYR A 63 -0.84 0.78 -5.51
C TYR A 63 -1.56 1.86 -4.72
N VAL A 64 -1.84 2.98 -5.38
CA VAL A 64 -2.54 4.10 -4.75
C VAL A 64 -4.03 3.76 -4.62
N LEU A 65 -4.44 3.33 -3.45
CA LEU A 65 -5.82 2.97 -3.15
C LEU A 65 -6.65 4.22 -2.83
N SER A 66 -6.04 5.18 -2.17
CA SER A 66 -6.65 6.46 -1.84
C SER A 66 -5.57 7.54 -1.76
N THR A 67 -6.00 8.79 -1.70
CA THR A 67 -5.11 9.93 -1.56
C THR A 67 -5.49 10.74 -0.33
N THR A 68 -4.51 11.40 0.27
CA THR A 68 -4.73 12.33 1.38
C THR A 68 -5.11 13.72 0.88
N ILE A 69 -5.02 13.98 -0.42
CA ILE A 69 -5.35 15.29 -0.99
C ILE A 69 -6.80 15.64 -0.65
N ASP A 70 -6.99 16.74 0.09
CA ASP A 70 -8.30 17.22 0.59
C ASP A 70 -9.05 16.23 1.48
N LYS A 71 -8.35 15.21 2.04
CA LYS A 71 -8.97 14.14 2.85
C LYS A 71 -8.29 13.90 4.19
N THR A 72 -7.46 14.84 4.66
CA THR A 72 -6.89 14.75 6.00
C THR A 72 -7.94 15.04 7.07
N ASN A 73 -7.77 14.46 8.25
CA ASN A 73 -8.70 14.59 9.39
C ASN A 73 -10.12 14.08 9.10
N THR A 74 -10.26 13.15 8.15
CA THR A 74 -11.55 12.57 7.75
C THR A 74 -11.40 11.05 7.68
N TRP A 75 -12.38 10.33 8.21
CA TRP A 75 -12.45 8.88 8.01
C TRP A 75 -12.82 8.59 6.56
N VAL A 76 -12.01 7.76 5.91
CA VAL A 76 -12.20 7.35 4.51
C VAL A 76 -12.35 5.84 4.48
N THR A 77 -13.44 5.38 3.89
CA THR A 77 -13.64 3.95 3.63
C THR A 77 -13.06 3.61 2.27
N VAL A 78 -12.22 2.60 2.23
CA VAL A 78 -11.60 2.11 0.99
C VAL A 78 -11.88 0.63 0.80
N LYS A 79 -11.87 0.19 -0.45
CA LYS A 79 -12.12 -1.19 -0.83
C LYS A 79 -11.26 -1.55 -2.02
N ALA A 80 -10.71 -2.77 -2.02
CA ALA A 80 -9.92 -3.28 -3.14
C ALA A 80 -10.31 -4.72 -3.44
N ASN A 81 -10.29 -5.09 -4.71
CA ASN A 81 -10.42 -6.48 -5.12
C ASN A 81 -9.02 -7.10 -5.21
N VAL A 82 -8.59 -7.71 -4.11
CA VAL A 82 -7.24 -8.26 -3.97
C VAL A 82 -6.95 -9.33 -5.02
N LYS A 83 -7.92 -10.19 -5.32
CA LYS A 83 -7.75 -11.25 -6.32
C LYS A 83 -7.46 -10.69 -7.71
N GLU A 84 -8.25 -9.71 -8.14
CA GLU A 84 -8.04 -9.05 -9.43
C GLU A 84 -6.72 -8.30 -9.45
N ASP A 85 -6.36 -7.63 -8.37
CA ASP A 85 -5.14 -6.84 -8.28
C ASP A 85 -3.89 -7.72 -8.35
N PHE A 86 -3.89 -8.89 -7.69
CA PHE A 86 -2.78 -9.84 -7.83
C PHE A 86 -2.63 -10.36 -9.26
N MET A 87 -3.74 -10.64 -9.94
CA MET A 87 -3.69 -11.07 -11.34
C MET A 87 -3.15 -9.95 -12.23
N LYS A 88 -3.66 -8.74 -12.07
CA LYS A 88 -3.29 -7.58 -12.88
C LYS A 88 -1.84 -7.15 -12.66
N LEU A 89 -1.38 -7.11 -11.40
CA LEU A 89 -0.09 -6.53 -11.04
C LEU A 89 1.04 -7.57 -11.01
N HIS A 90 0.76 -8.81 -10.63
CA HIS A 90 1.76 -9.87 -10.51
C HIS A 90 1.54 -11.04 -11.46
N GLY A 91 0.40 -11.09 -12.16
CA GLY A 91 0.05 -12.24 -12.99
C GLY A 91 -0.26 -13.50 -12.19
N LEU A 92 -0.65 -13.37 -10.94
CA LEU A 92 -0.92 -14.49 -10.03
C LEU A 92 -2.42 -14.66 -9.79
N ASP A 93 -2.90 -15.89 -9.97
CA ASP A 93 -4.25 -16.27 -9.57
C ASP A 93 -4.20 -16.75 -8.11
N VAL A 94 -4.78 -15.96 -7.20
CA VAL A 94 -4.74 -16.25 -5.77
C VAL A 94 -6.14 -16.56 -5.25
N ASP A 95 -6.26 -17.64 -4.47
CA ASP A 95 -7.51 -18.00 -3.78
C ASP A 95 -7.48 -17.63 -2.31
N ASN A 96 -6.29 -17.38 -1.78
CA ASN A 96 -6.10 -16.95 -0.40
C ASN A 96 -4.87 -16.04 -0.32
N ILE A 97 -4.73 -15.37 0.79
CA ILE A 97 -3.57 -14.55 1.09
C ILE A 97 -2.87 -15.12 2.33
N SER A 98 -1.57 -14.84 2.44
CA SER A 98 -0.73 -15.39 3.52
C SER A 98 -0.59 -14.45 4.70
N GLY A 99 -0.70 -13.16 4.51
CA GLY A 99 -0.59 -12.19 5.60
C GLY A 99 -1.00 -10.79 5.20
N VAL A 100 -1.26 -9.97 6.22
CA VAL A 100 -1.62 -8.56 6.10
C VAL A 100 -0.84 -7.79 7.15
N ALA A 101 -0.35 -6.61 6.76
CA ALA A 101 0.32 -5.69 7.69
C ALA A 101 -0.14 -4.25 7.42
N ILE A 102 -0.20 -3.46 8.46
CA ILE A 102 -0.45 -2.01 8.35
C ILE A 102 0.79 -1.26 8.82
N MET A 103 1.05 -0.11 8.22
CA MET A 103 2.23 0.67 8.55
C MET A 103 2.01 2.17 8.27
N THR A 104 2.63 3.00 9.08
CA THR A 104 2.87 4.41 8.83
C THR A 104 4.37 4.63 9.00
N ASP A 105 5.04 5.20 7.99
CA ASP A 105 6.48 5.37 8.06
C ASP A 105 6.95 6.71 7.49
N THR A 106 8.07 7.18 8.03
CA THR A 106 8.70 8.45 7.67
C THR A 106 10.23 8.36 7.71
N ASP A 107 10.78 7.14 7.73
CA ASP A 107 12.22 6.94 7.91
C ASP A 107 13.05 7.41 6.71
N ASN A 108 12.48 7.42 5.51
CA ASN A 108 13.16 7.89 4.30
C ASN A 108 13.06 9.40 4.14
N SER A 109 11.89 9.98 4.34
CA SER A 109 11.65 11.43 4.16
C SER A 109 12.04 12.28 5.35
N LYS A 110 12.11 11.69 6.55
CA LYS A 110 12.35 12.38 7.83
C LYS A 110 11.26 13.38 8.21
N LEU A 111 10.09 13.29 7.56
CA LEU A 111 8.92 14.08 7.90
C LEU A 111 8.13 13.41 9.03
N LYS A 112 6.96 13.94 9.36
CA LYS A 112 6.05 13.35 10.34
C LYS A 112 4.71 13.04 9.69
N ALA A 113 4.15 11.86 10.00
CA ALA A 113 2.83 11.45 9.56
C ALA A 113 2.06 10.85 10.73
N ILE A 114 0.74 10.98 10.69
CA ILE A 114 -0.17 10.40 11.69
C ILE A 114 -1.35 9.81 10.97
N SER A 115 -1.66 8.55 11.27
CA SER A 115 -2.79 7.83 10.66
C SER A 115 -3.49 6.95 11.68
N TYR A 116 -4.77 6.73 11.45
CA TYR A 116 -5.63 5.88 12.26
C TYR A 116 -6.31 4.86 11.37
N TYR A 117 -6.47 3.64 11.86
CA TYR A 117 -7.06 2.52 11.13
C TYR A 117 -8.21 1.92 11.94
N GLN A 118 -9.26 1.49 11.26
CA GLN A 118 -10.33 0.73 11.89
C GLN A 118 -11.05 -0.16 10.88
N ASN A 119 -11.71 -1.21 11.37
CA ASN A 119 -12.58 -2.08 10.60
C ASN A 119 -11.90 -2.70 9.36
N ILE A 120 -10.67 -3.18 9.53
CA ILE A 120 -9.93 -3.85 8.45
C ILE A 120 -10.36 -5.32 8.42
N TYR A 121 -10.90 -5.75 7.29
CA TYR A 121 -11.35 -7.14 7.12
C TYR A 121 -11.38 -7.53 5.65
N PHE A 122 -11.43 -8.83 5.40
CA PHE A 122 -11.65 -9.39 4.07
C PHE A 122 -13.08 -9.90 3.95
N SER A 123 -13.63 -9.82 2.75
CA SER A 123 -14.92 -10.40 2.44
C SER A 123 -14.89 -11.04 1.05
N ASP A 124 -15.86 -11.91 0.77
CA ASP A 124 -16.02 -12.57 -0.53
C ASP A 124 -16.96 -11.81 -1.47
N LYS A 125 -17.28 -10.57 -1.10
CA LYS A 125 -18.21 -9.73 -1.87
C LYS A 125 -17.53 -8.59 -2.61
#